data_8f7d60d76dfbc8184871c84707e56bdc
#
_entry.id   8f7d60d76dfbc8184871c84707e56bdc
#
_cell.length_a   1.000
_cell.length_b   1.000
_cell.length_c   1.000
_cell.angle_alpha   90.00
_cell.angle_beta   90.00
_cell.angle_gamma   90.00
#
_symmetry.space_group_name_H-M   'P 1'
#
loop_
_entity.id
_entity.type
_entity.pdbx_description
1 polymer ?
#
loop_
_entity_poly.entity_id
_entity_poly.type
_entity_poly.pdbx_seq_one_letter_code
_entity_poly.pdbx_strand_id
1 'polypeptide(L)'
;MSRFTESKIAVEAVKVVEEYGELTMGELIDVLTERMQPSGHDMAIIANRNDTYFSQKVRNLRSHSNKIFFNNVYYDSIIDKYVSYECKKMKDVLEEKVYVEKLGQKKSRVAVFYARKLDYERINKERS
;
A
#
# COMPACT_ATOMS: atom_id res chain seq x y z
N MET A 1 -25.97 8.19 7.94
CA MET A 1 -25.24 6.99 8.37
C MET A 1 -24.35 6.50 7.25
N SER A 2 -23.07 6.48 7.51
CA SER A 2 -22.14 5.99 6.51
C SER A 2 -21.75 4.55 6.83
N ARG A 3 -22.33 3.60 6.10
CA ARG A 3 -21.82 2.26 6.01
C ARG A 3 -21.11 2.12 4.69
N PHE A 4 -19.81 1.93 4.76
CA PHE A 4 -19.03 1.75 3.56
C PHE A 4 -19.00 0.27 3.17
N THR A 5 -19.26 -0.01 1.89
CA THR A 5 -19.11 -1.36 1.36
C THR A 5 -17.62 -1.68 1.17
N GLU A 6 -17.29 -2.96 1.15
CA GLU A 6 -15.93 -3.40 0.87
C GLU A 6 -15.44 -2.87 -0.49
N SER A 7 -16.30 -2.85 -1.50
CA SER A 7 -15.95 -2.34 -2.84
C SER A 7 -15.58 -0.86 -2.81
N LYS A 8 -16.34 -0.05 -2.07
CA LYS A 8 -16.05 1.37 -1.93
C LYS A 8 -14.73 1.60 -1.19
N ILE A 9 -14.50 0.83 -0.13
CA ILE A 9 -13.25 0.86 0.61
C ILE A 9 -12.08 0.45 -0.30
N ALA A 10 -12.27 -0.58 -1.12
CA ALA A 10 -11.25 -1.05 -2.05
C ALA A 10 -10.83 0.04 -3.04
N VAL A 11 -11.79 0.77 -3.61
CA VAL A 11 -11.51 1.88 -4.54
C VAL A 11 -10.67 2.96 -3.86
N GLU A 12 -11.04 3.36 -2.65
CA GLU A 12 -10.28 4.36 -1.90
C GLU A 12 -8.91 3.83 -1.47
N ALA A 13 -8.82 2.56 -1.09
CA ALA A 13 -7.56 1.92 -0.71
C ALA A 13 -6.56 1.92 -1.86
N VAL A 14 -7.01 1.64 -3.09
CA VAL A 14 -6.16 1.71 -4.29
C VAL A 14 -5.57 3.11 -4.44
N LYS A 15 -6.39 4.15 -4.31
CA LYS A 15 -5.93 5.54 -4.40
C LYS A 15 -4.87 5.86 -3.35
N VAL A 16 -5.08 5.39 -2.11
CA VAL A 16 -4.13 5.61 -1.02
C VAL A 16 -2.80 4.91 -1.31
N VAL A 17 -2.82 3.66 -1.73
CA VAL A 17 -1.59 2.92 -2.05
C VAL A 17 -0.85 3.57 -3.22
N GLU A 18 -1.56 4.01 -4.25
CA GLU A 18 -0.95 4.70 -5.39
C GLU A 18 -0.29 6.01 -4.96
N GLU A 19 -0.91 6.73 -4.05
CA GLU A 19 -0.40 8.01 -3.56
C GLU A 19 0.85 7.84 -2.67
N TYR A 20 0.82 6.87 -1.76
CA TYR A 20 1.92 6.63 -0.81
C TYR A 20 3.01 5.72 -1.37
N GLY A 21 2.71 4.95 -2.41
CA GLY A 21 3.64 3.99 -2.99
C GLY A 21 3.62 2.64 -2.29
N GLU A 22 3.82 2.62 -0.98
CA GLU A 22 3.75 1.41 -0.18
C GLU A 22 3.26 1.69 1.23
N LEU A 23 2.47 0.77 1.78
CA LEU A 23 1.86 0.90 3.10
C LEU A 23 1.70 -0.48 3.75
N THR A 24 1.87 -0.53 5.06
CA THR A 24 1.42 -1.69 5.83
C THR A 24 -0.10 -1.66 5.95
N MET A 25 -0.70 -2.78 6.34
CA MET A 25 -2.16 -2.83 6.57
C MET A 25 -2.59 -1.84 7.65
N GLY A 26 -1.83 -1.72 8.73
CA GLY A 26 -2.13 -0.76 9.80
C GLY A 26 -2.12 0.68 9.32
N GLU A 27 -1.10 1.05 8.54
CA GLU A 27 -1.01 2.38 7.94
C GLU A 27 -2.17 2.65 6.98
N LEU A 28 -2.53 1.65 6.17
CA LEU A 28 -3.66 1.75 5.26
C LEU A 28 -4.98 2.00 6.01
N ILE A 29 -5.21 1.27 7.10
CA ILE A 29 -6.38 1.46 7.95
C ILE A 29 -6.42 2.87 8.50
N ASP A 30 -5.30 3.37 9.02
CA ASP A 30 -5.21 4.71 9.61
C ASP A 30 -5.54 5.80 8.58
N VAL A 31 -4.95 5.72 7.40
CA VAL A 31 -5.19 6.69 6.33
C VAL A 31 -6.64 6.64 5.85
N LEU A 32 -7.19 5.45 5.66
CA LEU A 32 -8.58 5.29 5.23
C LEU A 32 -9.56 5.79 6.28
N THR A 33 -9.28 5.54 7.56
CA THR A 33 -10.11 6.04 8.65
C THR A 33 -10.17 7.56 8.64
N GLU A 34 -9.03 8.19 8.44
CA GLU A 34 -8.95 9.65 8.35
C GLU A 34 -9.68 10.21 7.13
N ARG A 35 -9.48 9.59 5.96
CA ARG A 35 -10.06 10.09 4.71
C ARG A 35 -11.56 9.84 4.58
N MET A 36 -12.00 8.64 4.94
CA MET A 36 -13.40 8.24 4.75
C MET A 36 -14.28 8.65 5.92
N GLN A 37 -13.70 8.90 7.07
CA GLN A 37 -14.40 9.31 8.29
C GLN A 37 -15.62 8.42 8.59
N PRO A 38 -15.41 7.11 8.78
CA PRO A 38 -16.51 6.22 9.07
C PRO A 38 -17.20 6.61 10.38
N SER A 39 -18.47 6.30 10.47
CA SER A 39 -19.28 6.66 11.65
C SER A 39 -20.31 5.57 11.93
N GLY A 40 -21.01 5.71 13.04
CA GLY A 40 -22.09 4.80 13.42
C GLY A 40 -21.59 3.36 13.54
N HIS A 41 -22.26 2.43 12.85
CA HIS A 41 -21.94 1.01 12.91
C HIS A 41 -20.49 0.69 12.52
N ASP A 42 -19.95 1.39 11.52
CA ASP A 42 -18.58 1.14 11.05
C ASP A 42 -17.53 1.46 12.11
N MET A 43 -17.83 2.34 13.04
CA MET A 43 -16.93 2.66 14.15
C MET A 43 -17.24 1.89 15.42
N ALA A 44 -18.25 1.04 15.41
CA ALA A 44 -18.55 0.17 16.55
C ALA A 44 -17.45 -0.88 16.73
N ILE A 45 -17.08 -1.13 17.97
CA ILE A 45 -16.05 -2.11 18.31
C ILE A 45 -16.65 -3.51 18.21
N ILE A 46 -15.94 -4.40 17.54
CA ILE A 46 -16.34 -5.80 17.43
C ILE A 46 -16.22 -6.46 18.80
N ALA A 47 -17.24 -7.22 19.21
CA ALA A 47 -17.25 -7.92 20.49
C ALA A 47 -15.98 -8.78 20.64
N ASN A 48 -15.33 -8.68 21.80
CA ASN A 48 -14.11 -9.41 22.16
C ASN A 48 -12.88 -9.07 21.31
N ARG A 49 -12.87 -7.92 20.63
CA ARG A 49 -11.73 -7.45 19.84
C ARG A 49 -11.51 -5.94 20.06
N ASN A 50 -10.26 -5.51 19.96
CA ASN A 50 -9.93 -4.08 19.93
C ASN A 50 -9.90 -3.59 18.48
N ASP A 51 -10.99 -3.83 17.74
CA ASP A 51 -11.07 -3.52 16.33
C ASP A 51 -12.46 -2.99 16.00
N THR A 52 -12.56 -2.08 15.05
CA THR A 52 -13.84 -1.57 14.57
C THR A 52 -14.32 -2.37 13.36
N TYR A 53 -15.60 -2.29 13.07
CA TYR A 53 -16.14 -2.91 11.85
C TYR A 53 -15.49 -2.31 10.61
N PHE A 54 -15.18 -1.02 10.62
CA PHE A 54 -14.47 -0.38 9.51
C PHE A 54 -13.09 -1.00 9.30
N SER A 55 -12.29 -1.10 10.36
CA SER A 55 -10.97 -1.73 10.29
C SER A 55 -11.05 -3.16 9.79
N GLN A 56 -12.05 -3.92 10.25
CA GLN A 56 -12.27 -5.30 9.80
C GLN A 56 -12.60 -5.35 8.30
N LYS A 57 -13.40 -4.41 7.80
CA LYS A 57 -13.70 -4.32 6.36
C LYS A 57 -12.46 -4.04 5.54
N VAL A 58 -11.55 -3.20 6.04
CA VAL A 58 -10.27 -2.94 5.37
C VAL A 58 -9.43 -4.22 5.35
N ARG A 59 -9.32 -4.93 6.47
CA ARG A 59 -8.59 -6.20 6.54
C ARG A 59 -9.19 -7.27 5.63
N ASN A 60 -10.52 -7.23 5.42
CA ASN A 60 -11.22 -8.15 4.53
C ASN A 60 -10.81 -8.00 3.07
N LEU A 61 -10.23 -6.88 2.66
CA LEU A 61 -9.66 -6.74 1.33
C LEU A 61 -8.65 -7.85 1.06
N ARG A 62 -7.82 -8.17 2.04
CA ARG A 62 -6.85 -9.26 1.96
C ARG A 62 -7.52 -10.62 2.13
N SER A 63 -8.32 -10.78 3.18
CA SER A 63 -8.97 -12.06 3.52
C SER A 63 -9.88 -12.56 2.40
N HIS A 64 -10.57 -11.67 1.72
CA HIS A 64 -11.47 -11.98 0.62
C HIS A 64 -10.79 -11.91 -0.74
N SER A 65 -9.48 -11.64 -0.79
CA SER A 65 -8.74 -11.46 -2.04
C SER A 65 -9.46 -10.50 -2.99
N ASN A 66 -9.83 -9.34 -2.47
CA ASN A 66 -10.67 -8.37 -3.18
C ASN A 66 -10.06 -8.02 -4.54
N LYS A 67 -10.81 -8.24 -5.61
CA LYS A 67 -10.32 -8.07 -6.98
C LYS A 67 -10.03 -6.61 -7.33
N ILE A 68 -10.86 -5.69 -6.87
CA ILE A 68 -10.64 -4.25 -7.11
C ILE A 68 -9.29 -3.84 -6.52
N PHE A 69 -9.03 -4.27 -5.29
CA PHE A 69 -7.79 -3.95 -4.60
C PHE A 69 -6.59 -4.64 -5.26
N PHE A 70 -6.62 -5.96 -5.38
CA PHE A 70 -5.46 -6.73 -5.85
C PHE A 70 -5.22 -6.67 -7.36
N ASN A 71 -6.18 -6.20 -8.16
CA ASN A 71 -5.91 -5.88 -9.56
C ASN A 71 -5.04 -4.63 -9.72
N ASN A 72 -4.96 -3.81 -8.68
CA ASN A 72 -4.26 -2.51 -8.72
C ASN A 72 -3.13 -2.39 -7.69
N VAL A 73 -3.02 -3.35 -6.78
CA VAL A 73 -2.06 -3.32 -5.67
C VAL A 73 -1.37 -4.67 -5.58
N TYR A 74 -0.06 -4.64 -5.38
CA TYR A 74 0.76 -5.81 -5.17
C TYR A 74 1.07 -5.94 -3.68
N TYR A 75 0.97 -7.17 -3.15
CA TYR A 75 1.37 -7.45 -1.78
C TYR A 75 2.78 -8.03 -1.78
N ASP A 76 3.70 -7.33 -1.12
CA ASP A 76 5.08 -7.77 -0.94
C ASP A 76 5.21 -8.49 0.41
N SER A 77 5.27 -9.80 0.37
CA SER A 77 5.33 -10.63 1.59
C SER A 77 6.66 -10.52 2.34
N ILE A 78 7.72 -10.09 1.66
CA ILE A 78 9.04 -9.94 2.27
C ILE A 78 9.05 -8.79 3.26
N ILE A 79 8.45 -7.68 2.88
CA ILE A 79 8.38 -6.48 3.73
C ILE A 79 7.01 -6.31 4.40
N ASP A 80 6.05 -7.19 4.12
CA ASP A 80 4.68 -7.15 4.63
C ASP A 80 4.00 -5.80 4.36
N LYS A 81 4.07 -5.36 3.11
CA LYS A 81 3.46 -4.11 2.67
C LYS A 81 2.68 -4.27 1.38
N TYR A 82 1.68 -3.42 1.22
CA TYR A 82 0.92 -3.29 -0.02
C TYR A 82 1.57 -2.20 -0.86
N VAL A 83 1.89 -2.53 -2.10
CA VAL A 83 2.73 -1.71 -2.97
C VAL A 83 1.95 -1.41 -4.25
N SER A 84 2.00 -0.16 -4.72
CA SER A 84 1.43 0.17 -6.02
C SER A 84 2.21 -0.54 -7.13
N TYR A 85 1.54 -0.88 -8.23
CA TYR A 85 2.24 -1.52 -9.35
C TYR A 85 3.32 -0.63 -9.95
N GLU A 86 3.11 0.68 -9.94
CA GLU A 86 4.12 1.62 -10.39
C GLU A 86 5.37 1.56 -9.50
N CYS A 87 5.18 1.56 -8.18
CA CYS A 87 6.27 1.42 -7.23
C CYS A 87 6.98 0.08 -7.37
N LYS A 88 6.24 -1.01 -7.60
CA LYS A 88 6.80 -2.33 -7.85
C LYS A 88 7.65 -2.35 -9.10
N LYS A 89 7.16 -1.77 -10.20
CA LYS A 89 7.92 -1.65 -11.44
C LYS A 89 9.21 -0.87 -11.23
N MET A 90 9.15 0.20 -10.48
CA MET A 90 10.31 0.99 -10.12
C MET A 90 11.34 0.14 -9.37
N LYS A 91 10.93 -0.63 -8.38
CA LYS A 91 11.81 -1.53 -7.63
C LYS A 91 12.44 -2.58 -8.53
N ASP A 92 11.66 -3.20 -9.40
CA ASP A 92 12.14 -4.24 -10.31
C ASP A 92 13.19 -3.70 -11.29
N VAL A 93 12.96 -2.51 -11.84
CA VAL A 93 13.90 -1.88 -12.77
C VAL A 93 15.20 -1.49 -12.07
N LEU A 94 15.14 -0.95 -10.87
CA LEU A 94 16.31 -0.49 -10.15
C LEU A 94 17.09 -1.60 -9.46
N GLU A 95 16.46 -2.73 -9.18
CA GLU A 95 17.08 -3.87 -8.54
C GLU A 95 18.21 -4.44 -9.38
N GLU A 96 18.03 -4.57 -10.69
CA GLU A 96 19.09 -4.97 -11.61
C GLU A 96 20.28 -4.03 -11.55
N LYS A 97 20.03 -2.73 -11.56
CA LYS A 97 21.08 -1.72 -11.54
C LYS A 97 21.87 -1.72 -10.24
N VAL A 98 21.16 -1.79 -9.11
CA VAL A 98 21.78 -1.81 -7.77
C VAL A 98 22.59 -3.09 -7.57
N TYR A 99 22.10 -4.22 -8.06
CA TYR A 99 22.82 -5.51 -8.00
C TYR A 99 24.16 -5.44 -8.73
N VAL A 100 24.20 -4.81 -9.88
CA VAL A 100 25.41 -4.71 -10.69
C VAL A 100 26.39 -3.69 -10.09
N GLU A 101 25.91 -2.60 -9.54
CA GLU A 101 26.77 -1.50 -9.09
C GLU A 101 27.37 -1.71 -7.70
N LYS A 102 26.63 -2.26 -6.75
CA LYS A 102 27.07 -2.23 -5.34
C LYS A 102 26.51 -3.33 -4.46
N LEU A 103 27.01 -4.49 -4.62
CA LEU A 103 26.79 -5.54 -3.64
C LEU A 103 27.46 -5.15 -2.32
N GLY A 104 26.69 -4.85 -1.29
CA GLY A 104 27.18 -4.75 0.06
C GLY A 104 27.08 -3.41 0.76
N GLN A 105 26.56 -2.35 0.14
CA GLN A 105 26.33 -1.11 0.88
C GLN A 105 25.05 -1.18 1.68
N LYS A 106 25.19 -1.16 3.00
CA LYS A 106 24.04 -1.11 3.92
C LYS A 106 23.53 0.31 4.02
N LYS A 107 22.35 0.56 3.42
CA LYS A 107 21.65 1.83 3.58
C LYS A 107 20.33 1.59 4.31
N SER A 108 19.81 2.60 5.01
CA SER A 108 18.50 2.50 5.61
C SER A 108 17.45 2.26 4.51
N ARG A 109 16.37 1.55 4.85
CA ARG A 109 15.29 1.26 3.89
C ARG A 109 14.70 2.53 3.27
N VAL A 110 14.54 3.56 4.09
CA VAL A 110 13.98 4.85 3.63
C VAL A 110 14.92 5.50 2.62
N ALA A 111 16.21 5.58 2.94
CA ALA A 111 17.20 6.17 2.04
C ALA A 111 17.30 5.40 0.72
N VAL A 112 17.26 4.08 0.77
CA VAL A 112 17.26 3.23 -0.44
C VAL A 112 16.02 3.48 -1.28
N PHE A 113 14.85 3.58 -0.66
CA PHE A 113 13.60 3.85 -1.37
C PHE A 113 13.65 5.19 -2.10
N TYR A 114 14.08 6.26 -1.43
CA TYR A 114 14.18 7.56 -2.07
C TYR A 114 15.23 7.60 -3.18
N ALA A 115 16.36 6.97 -2.96
CA ALA A 115 17.40 6.87 -4.00
C ALA A 115 16.89 6.13 -5.23
N ARG A 116 16.18 5.01 -5.03
CA ARG A 116 15.56 4.24 -6.12
C ARG A 116 14.51 5.05 -6.86
N LYS A 117 13.71 5.80 -6.14
CA LYS A 117 12.68 6.65 -6.74
C LYS A 117 13.30 7.69 -7.67
N LEU A 118 14.34 8.36 -7.23
CA LEU A 118 15.06 9.36 -8.04
C LEU A 118 15.68 8.72 -9.28
N ASP A 119 16.32 7.57 -9.12
CA ASP A 119 16.93 6.85 -10.24
C ASP A 119 15.87 6.37 -11.23
N TYR A 120 14.74 5.90 -10.75
CA TYR A 120 13.63 5.47 -11.61
C TYR A 120 13.09 6.63 -12.44
N GLU A 121 12.87 7.78 -11.82
CA GLU A 121 12.41 8.98 -12.50
C GLU A 121 13.38 9.42 -13.60
N ARG A 122 14.67 9.35 -13.31
CA ARG A 122 15.72 9.65 -14.28
C ARG A 122 15.70 8.68 -15.46
N ILE A 123 15.64 7.37 -15.18
CA ILE A 123 15.60 6.31 -16.20
C ILE A 123 14.37 6.47 -17.08
N ASN A 124 13.20 6.71 -16.50
CA ASN A 124 11.98 6.92 -17.24
C ASN A 124 12.04 8.15 -18.14
N LYS A 125 12.65 9.20 -17.65
CA LYS A 125 12.83 10.44 -18.42
C LYS A 125 13.75 10.23 -19.62
N GLU A 126 14.80 9.42 -19.46
CA GLU A 126 15.71 9.06 -20.55
C GLU A 126 15.07 8.16 -21.60
N ARG A 127 14.07 7.34 -21.19
CA ARG A 127 13.37 6.41 -22.08
C ARG A 127 12.20 7.04 -22.85
N SER A 128 11.75 8.20 -22.43
CA SER A 128 10.58 8.87 -23.05
C SER A 128 10.92 9.71 -24.26
#